data_c4ebd48011a7bfa8b1905f4cc05c426a
#
_entry.id   c4ebd48011a7bfa8b1905f4cc05c426a
#
_cell.length_a   1.000
_cell.length_b   1.000
_cell.length_c   1.000
_cell.angle_alpha   90.00
_cell.angle_beta   90.00
_cell.angle_gamma   90.00
#
_symmetry.space_group_name_H-M   'P 1'
#
loop_
_entity.id
_entity.type
_entity.pdbx_description
1 polymer ?
#
loop_
_entity_poly.entity_id
_entity_poly.type
_entity_poly.pdbx_seq_one_letter_code
_entity_poly.pdbx_strand_id
1 'polypeptide(L)'
;MPRRRPAYGPPAHRVRPVQALTPVAPHAVRHVLFRQRWRDLVFLHWPADPFEVARLLPPGTVPDLHQGRAYVGLVFFRMDDLAFGPTPPLPYLGSFGEVNVRLYSRDAAGRRGVVFRSLDCDRLLPVLTARGAFGLPYRWSRIRSAWFDGRLVYRTSRRGGERAGARVWLDVEDEPVTAGPLEEFLTQRWGLHERFLGRTYYLPTAHPAWTFRRCSLLGWEDDLVAAAGLSRPQGEPVSVLYAPGLPVRFGPPVALPPPGRRLG
;
A
#
# COMPACT_ATOMS: atom_id res chain seq x y z
N MET A 1 -27.73 -54.40 -22.72
CA MET A 1 -26.85 -53.27 -23.02
C MET A 1 -26.83 -52.31 -21.81
N PRO A 2 -25.74 -52.16 -21.07
CA PRO A 2 -25.71 -51.26 -19.94
C PRO A 2 -25.41 -49.82 -20.41
N ARG A 3 -26.28 -48.90 -20.00
CA ARG A 3 -26.13 -47.45 -20.26
C ARG A 3 -24.92 -46.89 -19.52
N ARG A 4 -23.91 -46.36 -20.23
CA ARG A 4 -22.76 -45.64 -19.67
C ARG A 4 -23.28 -44.37 -18.95
N ARG A 5 -22.99 -44.21 -17.66
CA ARG A 5 -23.17 -42.96 -16.92
C ARG A 5 -22.13 -41.97 -17.41
N PRO A 6 -22.48 -40.68 -17.68
CA PRO A 6 -21.47 -39.67 -17.98
C PRO A 6 -20.60 -39.43 -16.73
N ALA A 7 -19.31 -39.43 -16.91
CA ALA A 7 -18.35 -39.06 -15.86
C ALA A 7 -18.48 -37.58 -15.55
N TYR A 8 -19.08 -37.26 -14.42
CA TYR A 8 -19.05 -35.91 -13.84
C TYR A 8 -17.66 -35.70 -13.22
N GLY A 9 -16.73 -35.23 -14.01
CA GLY A 9 -15.50 -34.65 -13.47
C GLY A 9 -15.79 -33.27 -12.92
N PRO A 10 -15.25 -32.89 -11.74
CA PRO A 10 -15.41 -31.55 -11.24
C PRO A 10 -14.83 -30.56 -12.27
N PRO A 11 -15.53 -29.43 -12.57
CA PRO A 11 -15.02 -28.45 -13.52
C PRO A 11 -13.68 -27.89 -13.03
N ALA A 12 -12.66 -27.96 -13.88
CA ALA A 12 -11.35 -27.42 -13.60
C ALA A 12 -11.48 -25.95 -13.19
N HIS A 13 -11.10 -25.64 -11.97
CA HIS A 13 -11.03 -24.26 -11.49
C HIS A 13 -9.99 -23.52 -12.34
N ARG A 14 -10.42 -22.69 -13.28
CA ARG A 14 -9.53 -21.74 -13.95
C ARG A 14 -9.07 -20.70 -12.91
N VAL A 15 -7.95 -20.98 -12.27
CA VAL A 15 -7.24 -19.95 -11.50
C VAL A 15 -6.82 -18.89 -12.50
N ARG A 16 -7.35 -17.68 -12.37
CA ARG A 16 -6.90 -16.57 -13.23
C ARG A 16 -5.42 -16.32 -13.00
N PRO A 17 -4.64 -16.07 -14.06
CA PRO A 17 -3.22 -15.78 -13.90
C PRO A 17 -3.03 -14.56 -13.01
N VAL A 18 -1.98 -14.61 -12.19
CA VAL A 18 -1.62 -13.46 -11.35
C VAL A 18 -1.20 -12.30 -12.25
N GLN A 19 -1.67 -11.11 -11.96
CA GLN A 19 -1.31 -9.88 -12.66
C GLN A 19 0.20 -9.73 -12.72
N ALA A 20 0.74 -9.47 -13.92
CA ALA A 20 2.18 -9.20 -14.10
C ALA A 20 2.59 -7.93 -13.34
N LEU A 21 3.83 -7.91 -12.90
CA LEU A 21 4.47 -6.68 -12.44
C LEU A 21 4.81 -5.85 -13.68
N THR A 22 4.41 -4.60 -13.69
CA THR A 22 4.61 -3.68 -14.82
C THR A 22 4.99 -2.30 -14.31
N PRO A 23 5.88 -1.56 -14.98
CA PRO A 23 6.31 -0.23 -14.54
C PRO A 23 5.19 0.82 -14.62
N VAL A 24 4.13 0.55 -15.36
CA VAL A 24 2.94 1.40 -15.48
C VAL A 24 1.67 0.59 -15.23
N ALA A 25 0.59 1.25 -14.83
CA ALA A 25 -0.67 0.57 -14.54
C ALA A 25 -1.19 -0.21 -15.76
N PRO A 26 -1.55 -1.51 -15.61
CA PRO A 26 -2.09 -2.33 -16.69
C PRO A 26 -3.54 -1.99 -17.04
N HIS A 27 -4.11 -1.00 -16.35
CA HIS A 27 -5.47 -0.51 -16.57
C HIS A 27 -5.50 1.02 -16.61
N ALA A 28 -6.44 1.57 -17.36
CA ALA A 28 -6.67 3.00 -17.38
C ALA A 28 -7.63 3.41 -16.25
N VAL A 29 -7.27 4.43 -15.48
CA VAL A 29 -8.19 5.11 -14.55
C VAL A 29 -8.93 6.20 -15.33
N ARG A 30 -10.04 5.81 -16.00
CA ARG A 30 -10.84 6.73 -16.83
C ARG A 30 -11.68 7.69 -15.97
N HIS A 31 -12.27 7.17 -14.90
CA HIS A 31 -13.02 7.96 -13.93
C HIS A 31 -12.15 8.19 -12.70
N VAL A 32 -11.62 9.39 -12.56
CA VAL A 32 -10.76 9.76 -11.44
C VAL A 32 -11.65 10.14 -10.26
N LEU A 33 -11.64 9.33 -9.20
CA LEU A 33 -12.34 9.62 -7.96
C LEU A 33 -11.61 10.72 -7.19
N PHE A 34 -10.30 10.55 -7.02
CA PHE A 34 -9.42 11.56 -6.46
C PHE A 34 -8.01 11.44 -7.04
N ARG A 35 -7.28 12.54 -6.99
CA ARG A 35 -5.88 12.65 -7.40
C ARG A 35 -5.08 13.33 -6.32
N GLN A 36 -3.81 13.02 -6.28
CA GLN A 36 -2.87 13.57 -5.31
C GLN A 36 -1.45 13.49 -5.88
N ARG A 37 -0.53 14.21 -5.25
CA ARG A 37 0.90 14.14 -5.51
C ARG A 37 1.59 13.63 -4.27
N TRP A 38 2.39 12.60 -4.43
CA TRP A 38 3.27 12.11 -3.36
C TRP A 38 4.65 12.73 -3.53
N ARG A 39 5.30 13.06 -2.43
CA ARG A 39 6.64 13.62 -2.40
C ARG A 39 7.48 12.99 -1.30
N ASP A 40 8.81 12.94 -1.54
CA ASP A 40 9.80 12.49 -0.57
C ASP A 40 9.48 11.13 0.03
N LEU A 41 9.17 10.15 -0.86
CA LEU A 41 8.77 8.83 -0.39
C LEU A 41 9.97 8.03 0.07
N VAL A 42 9.87 7.53 1.29
CA VAL A 42 10.81 6.57 1.88
C VAL A 42 10.09 5.27 2.10
N PHE A 43 10.63 4.18 1.58
CA PHE A 43 10.08 2.85 1.72
C PHE A 43 11.07 1.98 2.49
N LEU A 44 10.61 1.38 3.57
CA LEU A 44 11.34 0.36 4.32
C LEU A 44 10.55 -0.94 4.27
N HIS A 45 11.21 -2.07 3.99
CA HIS A 45 10.53 -3.35 3.88
C HIS A 45 11.26 -4.44 4.65
N TRP A 46 10.46 -5.30 5.30
CA TRP A 46 10.94 -6.49 6.00
C TRP A 46 10.14 -7.73 5.57
N PRO A 47 10.76 -8.90 5.59
CA PRO A 47 10.02 -10.16 5.51
C PRO A 47 9.02 -10.25 6.67
N ALA A 48 7.86 -10.85 6.39
CA ALA A 48 6.83 -11.12 7.38
C ALA A 48 6.34 -12.58 7.24
N ASP A 49 5.82 -13.14 8.32
CA ASP A 49 5.22 -14.47 8.29
C ASP A 49 3.95 -14.47 7.40
N PRO A 50 3.88 -15.29 6.35
CA PRO A 50 2.70 -15.37 5.50
C PRO A 50 1.41 -15.71 6.25
N PHE A 51 1.46 -16.49 7.31
CA PHE A 51 0.29 -16.83 8.13
C PHE A 51 -0.19 -15.64 8.97
N GLU A 52 0.75 -14.87 9.51
CA GLU A 52 0.45 -13.62 10.23
C GLU A 52 -0.18 -12.61 9.27
N VAL A 53 0.42 -12.42 8.08
CA VAL A 53 -0.14 -11.55 7.03
C VAL A 53 -1.53 -11.99 6.62
N ALA A 54 -1.76 -13.30 6.36
CA ALA A 54 -3.04 -13.83 5.91
C ALA A 54 -4.21 -13.48 6.86
N ARG A 55 -3.97 -13.52 8.18
CA ARG A 55 -4.98 -13.18 9.20
C ARG A 55 -5.36 -11.70 9.20
N LEU A 56 -4.51 -10.84 8.66
CA LEU A 56 -4.68 -9.39 8.64
C LEU A 56 -5.26 -8.86 7.34
N LEU A 57 -5.39 -9.72 6.32
CA LEU A 57 -5.93 -9.34 5.02
C LEU A 57 -7.47 -9.34 5.01
N PRO A 58 -8.10 -8.49 4.19
CA PRO A 58 -9.54 -8.50 4.03
C PRO A 58 -10.02 -9.77 3.32
N PRO A 59 -11.25 -10.26 3.62
CA PRO A 59 -11.83 -11.46 3.01
C PRO A 59 -11.79 -11.42 1.47
N GLY A 60 -11.48 -12.56 0.85
CA GLY A 60 -11.38 -12.67 -0.61
C GLY A 60 -10.00 -12.29 -1.17
N THR A 61 -9.04 -12.02 -0.28
CA THR A 61 -7.64 -11.80 -0.64
C THR A 61 -6.71 -12.78 0.08
N VAL A 62 -5.55 -13.00 -0.50
CA VAL A 62 -4.48 -13.84 0.07
C VAL A 62 -3.15 -13.08 0.02
N PRO A 63 -2.16 -13.45 0.83
CA PRO A 63 -0.83 -12.86 0.75
C PRO A 63 -0.26 -12.98 -0.67
N ASP A 64 0.28 -11.90 -1.19
CA ASP A 64 1.08 -11.92 -2.40
C ASP A 64 2.53 -12.17 -2.00
N LEU A 65 3.13 -13.23 -2.52
CA LEU A 65 4.44 -13.70 -2.12
C LEU A 65 5.48 -13.44 -3.21
N HIS A 66 6.66 -13.01 -2.80
CA HIS A 66 7.86 -12.98 -3.64
C HIS A 66 8.82 -14.08 -3.15
N GLN A 67 9.13 -15.04 -4.01
CA GLN A 67 9.99 -16.18 -3.67
C GLN A 67 9.54 -16.90 -2.38
N GLY A 68 8.22 -17.08 -2.20
CA GLY A 68 7.63 -17.76 -1.04
C GLY A 68 7.56 -16.93 0.25
N ARG A 69 7.98 -15.66 0.25
CA ARG A 69 7.97 -14.76 1.41
C ARG A 69 6.91 -13.68 1.28
N ALA A 70 6.23 -13.38 2.37
CA ALA A 70 5.43 -12.17 2.51
C ALA A 70 6.30 -11.02 3.03
N TYR A 71 5.79 -9.81 2.88
CA TYR A 71 6.51 -8.60 3.30
C TYR A 71 5.57 -7.62 4.00
N VAL A 72 6.14 -6.82 4.89
CA VAL A 72 5.53 -5.60 5.44
C VAL A 72 6.31 -4.40 4.95
N GLY A 73 5.62 -3.34 4.58
CA GLY A 73 6.21 -2.06 4.21
C GLY A 73 5.82 -0.97 5.21
N LEU A 74 6.81 -0.19 5.63
CA LEU A 74 6.65 1.07 6.36
C LEU A 74 7.04 2.18 5.40
N VAL A 75 6.08 3.05 5.06
CA VAL A 75 6.27 4.06 4.00
C VAL A 75 5.95 5.44 4.54
N PHE A 76 6.89 6.36 4.38
CA PHE A 76 6.79 7.77 4.78
C PHE A 76 6.71 8.64 3.54
N PHE A 77 5.85 9.64 3.53
CA PHE A 77 5.80 10.61 2.44
C PHE A 77 5.01 11.86 2.82
N ARG A 78 5.11 12.88 1.97
CA ARG A 78 4.19 14.01 1.97
C ARG A 78 3.16 13.82 0.87
N MET A 79 1.91 14.00 1.22
CA MET A 79 0.82 14.13 0.27
C MET A 79 0.58 15.60 0.00
N ASP A 80 0.52 15.97 -1.28
CA ASP A 80 0.16 17.31 -1.73
C ASP A 80 -0.96 17.23 -2.79
N ASP A 81 -1.64 18.35 -3.00
CA ASP A 81 -2.60 18.54 -4.07
C ASP A 81 -3.77 17.54 -4.09
N LEU A 82 -4.22 17.05 -2.92
CA LEU A 82 -5.41 16.20 -2.87
C LEU A 82 -6.61 16.92 -3.46
N ALA A 83 -7.21 16.33 -4.49
CA ALA A 83 -8.38 16.87 -5.18
C ALA A 83 -9.36 15.75 -5.57
N PHE A 84 -10.64 16.03 -5.60
CA PHE A 84 -11.69 15.10 -5.98
C PHE A 84 -12.15 15.35 -7.43
N GLY A 85 -12.16 14.30 -8.27
CA GLY A 85 -12.55 14.43 -9.67
C GLY A 85 -11.85 15.60 -10.37
N PRO A 86 -12.60 16.51 -11.02
CA PRO A 86 -12.05 17.66 -11.74
C PRO A 86 -11.85 18.91 -10.85
N THR A 87 -12.17 18.85 -9.54
CA THR A 87 -12.07 20.03 -8.65
C THR A 87 -10.63 20.50 -8.45
N PRO A 88 -10.38 21.76 -8.10
CA PRO A 88 -9.05 22.18 -7.67
C PRO A 88 -8.61 21.44 -6.38
N PRO A 89 -7.31 21.41 -6.10
CA PRO A 89 -6.79 20.87 -4.85
C PRO A 89 -7.42 21.53 -3.63
N LEU A 90 -7.67 20.74 -2.59
CA LEU A 90 -8.23 21.24 -1.33
C LEU A 90 -7.21 22.16 -0.63
N PRO A 91 -7.50 23.45 -0.44
CA PRO A 91 -6.61 24.32 0.29
C PRO A 91 -6.37 23.80 1.70
N TYR A 92 -5.13 23.84 2.19
CA TYR A 92 -4.71 23.45 3.54
C TYR A 92 -4.94 21.95 3.89
N LEU A 93 -6.11 21.38 3.55
CA LEU A 93 -6.46 19.99 3.87
C LEU A 93 -5.90 19.00 2.85
N GLY A 94 -5.50 19.47 1.68
CA GLY A 94 -4.94 18.66 0.60
C GLY A 94 -3.45 18.38 0.72
N SER A 95 -2.76 18.94 1.74
CA SER A 95 -1.33 18.73 1.95
C SER A 95 -1.04 18.34 3.38
N PHE A 96 -0.42 17.17 3.57
CA PHE A 96 -0.12 16.60 4.89
C PHE A 96 0.97 15.53 4.81
N GLY A 97 1.59 15.23 5.97
CA GLY A 97 2.47 14.09 6.12
C GLY A 97 1.66 12.81 6.31
N GLU A 98 2.14 11.71 5.71
CA GLU A 98 1.56 10.39 5.92
C GLU A 98 2.65 9.36 6.17
N VAL A 99 2.36 8.43 7.09
CA VAL A 99 3.16 7.22 7.31
C VAL A 99 2.20 6.04 7.30
N ASN A 100 2.46 5.05 6.44
CA ASN A 100 1.61 3.88 6.38
C ASN A 100 2.37 2.58 6.63
N VAL A 101 1.68 1.65 7.32
CA VAL A 101 2.05 0.24 7.40
C VAL A 101 1.19 -0.50 6.39
N ARG A 102 1.84 -1.18 5.43
CA ARG A 102 1.13 -1.86 4.35
C ARG A 102 1.57 -3.30 4.18
N LEU A 103 0.63 -4.12 3.75
CA LEU A 103 0.82 -5.51 3.34
C LEU A 103 0.56 -5.66 1.86
N TYR A 104 0.99 -6.76 1.30
CA TYR A 104 0.87 -7.10 -0.12
C TYR A 104 -0.10 -8.25 -0.30
N SER A 105 -1.09 -8.05 -1.16
CA SER A 105 -2.19 -8.99 -1.34
C SER A 105 -2.52 -9.21 -2.80
N ARG A 106 -3.19 -10.32 -3.08
CA ARG A 106 -3.84 -10.60 -4.36
C ARG A 106 -5.25 -11.13 -4.13
N ASP A 107 -6.15 -10.86 -5.06
CA ASP A 107 -7.52 -11.39 -5.05
C ASP A 107 -7.72 -12.58 -5.99
N ALA A 108 -8.94 -13.15 -6.00
CA ALA A 108 -9.29 -14.28 -6.85
C ALA A 108 -9.26 -13.95 -8.36
N ALA A 109 -9.31 -12.67 -8.74
CA ALA A 109 -9.12 -12.22 -10.12
C ALA A 109 -7.64 -12.09 -10.51
N GLY A 110 -6.72 -12.38 -9.59
CA GLY A 110 -5.27 -12.26 -9.79
C GLY A 110 -4.75 -10.83 -9.66
N ARG A 111 -5.59 -9.85 -9.28
CA ARG A 111 -5.16 -8.47 -9.11
C ARG A 111 -4.27 -8.34 -7.88
N ARG A 112 -3.13 -7.70 -8.08
CA ARG A 112 -2.19 -7.36 -7.00
C ARG A 112 -2.56 -6.02 -6.38
N GLY A 113 -2.49 -5.93 -5.06
CA GLY A 113 -2.77 -4.70 -4.34
C GLY A 113 -2.02 -4.60 -3.03
N VAL A 114 -2.08 -3.42 -2.42
CA VAL A 114 -1.68 -3.20 -1.04
C VAL A 114 -2.89 -3.27 -0.13
N VAL A 115 -2.67 -3.61 1.13
CA VAL A 115 -3.64 -3.49 2.22
C VAL A 115 -3.02 -2.61 3.29
N PHE A 116 -3.66 -1.51 3.61
CA PHE A 116 -3.18 -0.65 4.68
C PHE A 116 -3.60 -1.20 6.04
N ARG A 117 -2.64 -1.36 6.95
CA ARG A 117 -2.87 -1.74 8.35
C ARG A 117 -2.97 -0.52 9.25
N SER A 118 -2.25 0.55 8.91
CA SER A 118 -2.45 1.88 9.45
C SER A 118 -2.03 2.94 8.45
N LEU A 119 -2.66 4.10 8.56
CA LEU A 119 -2.38 5.32 7.81
C LEU A 119 -2.27 6.44 8.84
N ASP A 120 -1.05 6.72 9.30
CA ASP A 120 -0.79 7.79 10.23
C ASP A 120 -0.71 9.11 9.48
N CYS A 121 -1.51 10.12 9.88
CA CYS A 121 -1.67 11.40 9.19
C CYS A 121 -1.65 12.56 10.19
N ASP A 122 -1.04 13.69 9.83
CA ASP A 122 -0.92 14.85 10.71
C ASP A 122 -2.10 15.84 10.63
N ARG A 123 -3.11 15.55 9.80
CA ARG A 123 -4.33 16.34 9.67
C ARG A 123 -5.54 15.56 10.19
N LEU A 124 -6.24 16.13 11.16
CA LEU A 124 -7.38 15.47 11.80
C LEU A 124 -8.59 15.31 10.87
N LEU A 125 -8.91 16.33 10.06
CA LEU A 125 -10.10 16.31 9.21
C LEU A 125 -10.02 15.26 8.09
N PRO A 126 -8.92 15.13 7.34
CA PRO A 126 -8.72 13.98 6.44
C PRO A 126 -8.82 12.62 7.14
N VAL A 127 -8.30 12.49 8.39
CA VAL A 127 -8.43 11.26 9.19
C VAL A 127 -9.90 10.90 9.42
N LEU A 128 -10.70 11.85 9.87
CA LEU A 128 -12.13 11.61 10.17
C LEU A 128 -12.93 11.29 8.92
N THR A 129 -12.69 12.03 7.83
CA THR A 129 -13.38 11.82 6.54
C THR A 129 -13.03 10.46 5.95
N ALA A 130 -11.75 10.09 5.91
CA ALA A 130 -11.31 8.83 5.33
C ALA A 130 -11.77 7.61 6.15
N ARG A 131 -11.82 7.72 7.48
CA ARG A 131 -12.38 6.66 8.35
C ARG A 131 -13.88 6.50 8.14
N GLY A 132 -14.63 7.60 8.10
CA GLY A 132 -16.08 7.56 7.95
C GLY A 132 -16.56 7.20 6.55
N ALA A 133 -15.94 7.73 5.51
CA ALA A 133 -16.38 7.56 4.13
C ALA A 133 -15.79 6.32 3.42
N PHE A 134 -14.59 5.88 3.82
CA PHE A 134 -13.86 4.82 3.10
C PHE A 134 -13.42 3.66 3.99
N GLY A 135 -13.62 3.73 5.31
CA GLY A 135 -13.20 2.69 6.26
C GLY A 135 -11.69 2.54 6.42
N LEU A 136 -10.89 3.43 5.84
CA LEU A 136 -9.45 3.37 5.88
C LEU A 136 -8.91 3.54 7.32
N PRO A 137 -7.89 2.77 7.73
CA PRO A 137 -7.41 2.73 9.13
C PRO A 137 -6.52 3.93 9.48
N TYR A 138 -7.02 5.14 9.21
CA TYR A 138 -6.30 6.38 9.52
C TYR A 138 -6.14 6.60 11.02
N ARG A 139 -4.97 7.08 11.43
CA ARG A 139 -4.60 7.47 12.79
C ARG A 139 -4.13 8.92 12.81
N TRP A 140 -4.62 9.69 13.78
CA TRP A 140 -4.13 11.05 13.95
C TRP A 140 -2.77 11.03 14.63
N SER A 141 -1.78 11.61 13.97
CA SER A 141 -0.38 11.58 14.38
C SER A 141 0.26 12.96 14.27
N ARG A 142 1.37 13.15 14.92
CA ARG A 142 2.27 14.27 14.66
C ARG A 142 3.35 13.77 13.71
N ILE A 143 3.40 14.32 12.49
CA ILE A 143 4.43 13.96 11.50
C ILE A 143 5.27 15.19 11.22
N ARG A 144 6.58 15.00 11.16
CA ARG A 144 7.55 16.02 10.78
C ARG A 144 8.54 15.41 9.81
N SER A 145 8.85 16.14 8.77
CA SER A 145 9.93 15.83 7.85
C SER A 145 10.83 17.04 7.69
N ALA A 146 12.12 16.82 7.51
CA ALA A 146 13.09 17.86 7.26
C ALA A 146 14.20 17.34 6.35
N TRP A 147 14.64 18.21 5.45
CA TRP A 147 15.85 18.05 4.69
C TRP A 147 16.97 18.86 5.35
N PHE A 148 18.11 18.25 5.50
CA PHE A 148 19.30 18.89 6.05
C PHE A 148 20.54 18.26 5.41
N ASP A 149 21.26 19.03 4.63
CA ASP A 149 22.54 18.65 4.01
C ASP A 149 22.49 17.28 3.31
N GLY A 150 21.58 17.12 2.34
CA GLY A 150 21.37 15.86 1.61
C GLY A 150 20.66 14.76 2.40
N ARG A 151 20.38 14.99 3.69
CA ARG A 151 19.73 14.03 4.57
C ARG A 151 18.25 14.32 4.73
N LEU A 152 17.45 13.28 4.56
CA LEU A 152 16.02 13.32 4.82
C LEU A 152 15.71 12.63 6.15
N VAL A 153 14.99 13.32 7.01
CA VAL A 153 14.51 12.78 8.28
C VAL A 153 12.98 12.82 8.31
N TYR A 154 12.37 11.69 8.67
CA TYR A 154 10.97 11.62 9.07
C TYR A 154 10.84 11.21 10.53
N ARG A 155 9.89 11.81 11.22
CA ARG A 155 9.47 11.39 12.56
C ARG A 155 7.96 11.45 12.66
N THR A 156 7.35 10.35 13.15
CA THR A 156 5.93 10.29 13.47
C THR A 156 5.70 9.82 14.89
N SER A 157 4.63 10.31 15.50
CA SER A 157 4.13 9.83 16.79
C SER A 157 2.61 9.97 16.84
N ARG A 158 1.90 8.90 17.18
CA ARG A 158 0.44 8.91 17.34
C ARG A 158 0.00 9.84 18.45
N ARG A 159 -1.15 10.48 18.22
CA ARG A 159 -1.86 11.28 19.22
C ARG A 159 -2.97 10.44 19.82
N GLY A 160 -3.19 10.54 21.11
CA GLY A 160 -4.18 9.74 21.84
C GLY A 160 -3.56 8.59 22.63
N GLY A 161 -4.38 7.62 23.06
CA GLY A 161 -4.00 6.62 24.06
C GLY A 161 -2.93 5.60 23.64
N GLU A 162 -2.79 5.31 22.35
CA GLU A 162 -1.80 4.36 21.86
C GLU A 162 -0.47 5.07 21.56
N ARG A 163 0.54 4.78 22.36
CA ARG A 163 1.89 5.33 22.16
C ARG A 163 2.63 4.48 21.10
N ALA A 164 2.58 4.90 19.84
CA ALA A 164 3.34 4.31 18.78
C ALA A 164 3.92 5.40 17.87
N GLY A 165 5.07 5.16 17.32
CA GLY A 165 5.73 6.09 16.44
C GLY A 165 6.79 5.41 15.59
N ALA A 166 7.36 6.18 14.68
CA ALA A 166 8.48 5.73 13.88
C ALA A 166 9.38 6.92 13.52
N ARG A 167 10.63 6.62 13.25
CA ARG A 167 11.62 7.57 12.77
C ARG A 167 12.49 6.89 11.73
N VAL A 168 12.84 7.63 10.68
CA VAL A 168 13.79 7.19 9.67
C VAL A 168 14.66 8.38 9.28
N TRP A 169 15.92 8.11 9.03
CA TRP A 169 16.85 9.10 8.46
C TRP A 169 17.74 8.43 7.43
N LEU A 170 17.81 9.11 6.27
CA LEU A 170 18.54 8.65 5.10
C LEU A 170 19.49 9.73 4.63
N ASP A 171 20.60 9.29 4.08
CA ASP A 171 21.40 10.09 3.16
C ASP A 171 20.91 9.83 1.74
N VAL A 172 20.61 10.88 0.98
CA VAL A 172 20.01 10.77 -0.35
C VAL A 172 20.90 11.49 -1.36
N GLU A 173 21.30 10.75 -2.39
CA GLU A 173 22.09 11.25 -3.50
C GLU A 173 21.21 11.53 -4.72
N ASP A 174 21.63 12.49 -5.57
CA ASP A 174 20.89 12.79 -6.82
C ASP A 174 21.24 11.82 -7.96
N GLU A 175 21.57 10.59 -7.63
CA GLU A 175 21.88 9.54 -8.59
C GLU A 175 20.67 8.62 -8.79
N PRO A 176 20.15 8.47 -10.01
CA PRO A 176 19.07 7.54 -10.29
C PRO A 176 19.53 6.09 -10.15
N VAL A 177 18.64 5.25 -9.58
CA VAL A 177 18.86 3.82 -9.45
C VAL A 177 17.72 3.02 -10.06
N THR A 178 18.06 1.86 -10.61
CA THR A 178 17.06 0.92 -11.15
C THR A 178 16.63 -0.04 -10.05
N ALA A 179 15.33 -0.23 -9.90
CA ALA A 179 14.75 -1.22 -9.00
C ALA A 179 15.13 -2.63 -9.42
N GLY A 180 15.50 -3.45 -8.45
CA GLY A 180 15.65 -4.89 -8.64
C GLY A 180 14.31 -5.65 -8.57
N PRO A 181 14.30 -6.97 -8.80
CA PRO A 181 13.06 -7.76 -8.84
C PRO A 181 12.24 -7.71 -7.53
N LEU A 182 12.91 -7.58 -6.38
CA LEU A 182 12.22 -7.41 -5.09
C LEU A 182 11.56 -6.04 -4.99
N GLU A 183 12.27 -4.98 -5.33
CA GLU A 183 11.78 -3.60 -5.29
C GLU A 183 10.61 -3.41 -6.26
N GLU A 184 10.68 -4.00 -7.45
CA GLU A 184 9.56 -4.04 -8.40
C GLU A 184 8.35 -4.74 -7.81
N PHE A 185 8.53 -5.90 -7.19
CA PHE A 185 7.46 -6.60 -6.49
C PHE A 185 6.83 -5.73 -5.40
N LEU A 186 7.62 -4.98 -4.64
CA LEU A 186 7.17 -4.17 -3.51
C LEU A 186 6.51 -2.85 -3.94
N THR A 187 6.82 -2.33 -5.13
CA THR A 187 6.40 -0.98 -5.54
C THR A 187 5.45 -0.92 -6.73
N GLN A 188 5.47 -1.91 -7.63
CA GLN A 188 4.56 -1.96 -8.78
C GLN A 188 3.18 -2.48 -8.35
N ARG A 189 2.43 -1.64 -7.61
CA ARG A 189 1.10 -1.94 -7.06
C ARG A 189 0.06 -0.98 -7.61
N TRP A 190 -0.85 -1.52 -8.39
CA TRP A 190 -1.80 -0.75 -9.18
C TRP A 190 -3.19 -0.69 -8.56
N GLY A 191 -3.26 -0.90 -7.27
CA GLY A 191 -4.48 -0.77 -6.48
C GLY A 191 -4.29 -1.17 -5.02
N LEU A 192 -5.35 -0.98 -4.27
CA LEU A 192 -5.42 -1.40 -2.88
C LEU A 192 -6.68 -2.21 -2.63
N HIS A 193 -6.59 -3.17 -1.71
CA HIS A 193 -7.74 -3.91 -1.19
C HIS A 193 -8.13 -3.35 0.17
N GLU A 194 -9.39 -2.97 0.32
CA GLU A 194 -9.91 -2.40 1.56
C GLU A 194 -11.24 -3.02 1.93
N ARG A 195 -11.47 -3.19 3.24
CA ARG A 195 -12.75 -3.67 3.78
C ARG A 195 -13.58 -2.49 4.26
N PHE A 196 -14.75 -2.29 3.66
CA PHE A 196 -15.68 -1.26 4.05
C PHE A 196 -17.12 -1.81 4.09
N LEU A 197 -17.88 -1.50 5.16
CA LEU A 197 -19.27 -1.95 5.36
C LEU A 197 -19.46 -3.45 5.11
N GLY A 198 -18.54 -4.27 5.65
CA GLY A 198 -18.62 -5.73 5.55
C GLY A 198 -18.19 -6.34 4.21
N ARG A 199 -17.86 -5.55 3.21
CA ARG A 199 -17.42 -5.98 1.87
C ARG A 199 -15.98 -5.59 1.61
N THR A 200 -15.30 -6.38 0.79
CA THR A 200 -13.96 -6.04 0.30
C THR A 200 -14.05 -5.37 -1.07
N TYR A 201 -13.29 -4.31 -1.26
CA TYR A 201 -13.20 -3.54 -2.50
C TYR A 201 -11.76 -3.52 -2.98
N TYR A 202 -11.61 -3.44 -4.31
CA TYR A 202 -10.37 -3.09 -4.96
C TYR A 202 -10.49 -1.66 -5.50
N LEU A 203 -9.58 -0.76 -5.06
CA LEU A 203 -9.48 0.59 -5.60
C LEU A 203 -8.32 0.63 -6.58
N PRO A 204 -8.56 0.78 -7.90
CA PRO A 204 -7.50 0.88 -8.89
C PRO A 204 -6.75 2.21 -8.74
N THR A 205 -5.42 2.15 -8.85
CA THR A 205 -4.54 3.31 -8.85
C THR A 205 -3.73 3.35 -10.14
N ALA A 206 -3.32 4.55 -10.53
CA ALA A 206 -2.39 4.75 -11.64
C ALA A 206 -1.46 5.92 -11.33
N HIS A 207 -0.20 5.73 -11.66
CA HIS A 207 0.85 6.74 -11.59
C HIS A 207 1.91 6.47 -12.66
N PRO A 208 2.80 7.41 -12.99
CA PRO A 208 3.97 7.16 -13.82
C PRO A 208 4.88 6.09 -13.22
N ALA A 209 5.80 5.54 -13.99
CA ALA A 209 6.85 4.66 -13.49
C ALA A 209 7.61 5.34 -12.34
N TRP A 210 7.99 4.54 -11.35
CA TRP A 210 8.82 5.02 -10.25
C TRP A 210 10.19 5.46 -10.75
N THR A 211 10.67 6.59 -10.25
CA THR A 211 12.06 7.02 -10.37
C THR A 211 12.65 7.00 -8.98
N PHE A 212 13.59 6.10 -8.75
CA PHE A 212 14.29 6.02 -7.47
C PHE A 212 15.62 6.76 -7.53
N ARG A 213 16.07 7.24 -6.38
CA ARG A 213 17.40 7.81 -6.18
C ARG A 213 18.20 6.94 -5.24
N ARG A 214 19.53 6.97 -5.38
CA ARG A 214 20.42 6.29 -4.44
C ARG A 214 20.19 6.85 -3.05
N CYS A 215 20.09 5.98 -2.07
CA CYS A 215 19.98 6.38 -0.68
C CYS A 215 20.64 5.36 0.24
N SER A 216 21.17 5.84 1.37
CA SER A 216 21.73 5.03 2.43
C SER A 216 20.92 5.21 3.71
N LEU A 217 20.51 4.11 4.33
CA LEU A 217 19.83 4.15 5.62
C LEU A 217 20.82 4.49 6.72
N LEU A 218 20.66 5.63 7.36
CA LEU A 218 21.49 6.06 8.48
C LEU A 218 20.93 5.54 9.82
N GLY A 219 19.64 5.25 9.87
CA GLY A 219 19.01 4.64 11.02
C GLY A 219 17.48 4.67 10.93
N TRP A 220 16.84 3.88 11.80
CA TRP A 220 15.40 3.77 11.89
C TRP A 220 14.96 3.34 13.29
N GLU A 221 13.74 3.75 13.64
CA GLU A 221 13.02 3.33 14.86
C GLU A 221 11.58 3.08 14.45
N ASP A 222 10.95 2.01 14.94
CA ASP A 222 9.57 1.68 14.59
C ASP A 222 8.81 0.93 15.69
N ASP A 223 7.64 1.44 16.04
CA ASP A 223 6.61 0.77 16.80
C ASP A 223 5.31 0.59 15.99
N LEU A 224 5.21 1.19 14.79
CA LEU A 224 3.98 1.20 14.02
C LEU A 224 3.66 -0.17 13.41
N VAL A 225 4.66 -0.94 13.01
CA VAL A 225 4.46 -2.29 12.47
C VAL A 225 3.86 -3.20 13.54
N ALA A 226 4.39 -3.15 14.77
CA ALA A 226 3.83 -3.91 15.89
C ALA A 226 2.43 -3.40 16.27
N ALA A 227 2.21 -2.11 16.32
CA ALA A 227 0.90 -1.50 16.57
C ALA A 227 -0.13 -1.78 15.46
N ALA A 228 0.30 -2.17 14.27
CA ALA A 228 -0.54 -2.61 13.16
C ALA A 228 -0.94 -4.10 13.25
N GLY A 229 -0.49 -4.82 14.29
CA GLY A 229 -0.84 -6.21 14.58
C GLY A 229 0.10 -7.24 13.96
N LEU A 230 1.31 -6.84 13.58
CA LEU A 230 2.37 -7.72 13.08
C LEU A 230 3.45 -7.91 14.15
N SER A 231 4.23 -8.96 14.00
CA SER A 231 5.47 -9.11 14.78
C SER A 231 6.42 -7.95 14.48
N ARG A 232 7.13 -7.47 15.52
CA ARG A 232 8.12 -6.42 15.37
C ARG A 232 9.19 -6.85 14.37
N PRO A 233 9.55 -6.01 13.38
CA PRO A 233 10.62 -6.33 12.44
C PRO A 233 11.93 -6.65 13.16
N GLN A 234 12.64 -7.66 12.69
CA GLN A 234 13.94 -8.06 13.21
C GLN A 234 15.03 -7.65 12.21
N GLY A 235 16.07 -6.99 12.71
CA GLY A 235 17.19 -6.57 11.89
C GLY A 235 16.85 -5.42 10.92
N GLU A 236 17.79 -5.11 10.06
CA GLU A 236 17.65 -4.06 9.06
C GLU A 236 16.61 -4.39 7.99
N PRO A 237 15.98 -3.37 7.36
CA PRO A 237 15.10 -3.60 6.23
C PRO A 237 15.88 -4.24 5.06
N VAL A 238 15.26 -5.21 4.41
CA VAL A 238 15.85 -5.90 3.24
C VAL A 238 15.73 -5.07 1.96
N SER A 239 14.97 -4.00 1.99
CA SER A 239 14.84 -3.04 0.89
C SER A 239 14.58 -1.66 1.48
N VAL A 240 15.41 -0.70 1.07
CA VAL A 240 15.30 0.73 1.39
C VAL A 240 15.28 1.50 0.09
N LEU A 241 14.22 2.29 -0.14
CA LEU A 241 14.07 3.06 -1.37
C LEU A 241 13.69 4.50 -1.03
N TYR A 242 14.20 5.42 -1.85
CA TYR A 242 13.74 6.80 -1.87
C TYR A 242 13.25 7.17 -3.28
N ALA A 243 12.08 7.83 -3.35
CA ALA A 243 11.57 8.42 -4.57
C ALA A 243 11.21 9.90 -4.35
N PRO A 244 11.63 10.83 -5.25
CA PRO A 244 11.32 12.26 -5.12
C PRO A 244 9.83 12.55 -5.13
N GLY A 245 9.05 11.75 -5.86
CA GLY A 245 7.61 11.85 -5.89
C GLY A 245 7.01 11.72 -7.29
N LEU A 246 5.67 11.60 -7.33
CA LEU A 246 4.90 11.48 -8.56
C LEU A 246 3.42 11.81 -8.33
N PRO A 247 2.67 12.14 -9.40
CA PRO A 247 1.23 12.27 -9.34
C PRO A 247 0.56 10.88 -9.32
N VAL A 248 -0.51 10.75 -8.52
CA VAL A 248 -1.29 9.51 -8.40
C VAL A 248 -2.76 9.79 -8.63
N ARG A 249 -3.43 8.87 -9.32
CA ARG A 249 -4.88 8.90 -9.58
C ARG A 249 -5.51 7.64 -9.03
N PHE A 250 -6.68 7.80 -8.44
CA PHE A 250 -7.48 6.70 -7.91
C PHE A 250 -8.80 6.62 -8.65
N GLY A 251 -9.15 5.43 -9.09
CA GLY A 251 -10.45 5.13 -9.70
C GLY A 251 -11.51 4.74 -8.67
N PRO A 252 -12.76 4.55 -9.11
CA PRO A 252 -13.84 4.12 -8.24
C PRO A 252 -13.60 2.70 -7.71
N PRO A 253 -14.05 2.42 -6.46
CA PRO A 253 -13.91 1.10 -5.85
C PRO A 253 -14.75 0.05 -6.60
N VAL A 254 -14.17 -1.13 -6.80
CA VAL A 254 -14.83 -2.30 -7.38
C VAL A 254 -14.97 -3.35 -6.28
N ALA A 255 -16.22 -3.74 -5.96
CA ALA A 255 -16.47 -4.76 -4.95
C ALA A 255 -15.92 -6.11 -5.39
N LEU A 256 -15.22 -6.80 -4.48
CA LEU A 256 -14.88 -8.20 -4.68
C LEU A 256 -16.13 -9.08 -4.54
N PRO A 257 -16.23 -10.18 -5.29
CA PRO A 257 -17.28 -11.15 -5.05
C PRO A 257 -17.18 -11.70 -3.62
N PRO A 258 -18.31 -11.98 -2.97
CA PRO A 258 -18.30 -12.58 -1.63
C PRO A 258 -17.54 -13.91 -1.66
N PRO A 259 -16.84 -14.27 -0.56
CA PRO A 259 -16.18 -15.56 -0.45
C PRO A 259 -17.17 -16.69 -0.72
N GLY A 260 -16.83 -17.59 -1.65
CA GLY A 260 -17.68 -18.74 -2.01
C GLY A 260 -18.65 -18.52 -3.19
N ARG A 261 -18.84 -17.31 -3.71
CA ARG A 261 -19.58 -17.08 -4.95
C ARG A 261 -18.63 -17.23 -6.15
N ARG A 262 -18.94 -18.22 -7.00
CA ARG A 262 -18.22 -18.45 -8.26
C ARG A 262 -18.43 -17.24 -9.19
N LEU A 263 -17.34 -16.75 -9.75
CA LEU A 263 -17.41 -15.85 -10.91
C LEU A 263 -17.88 -16.73 -12.09
N GLY A 264 -19.09 -16.48 -12.56
CA GLY A 264 -19.64 -17.11 -13.76
C GLY A 264 -18.87 -16.71 -15.00
#